data_6940eda12a4700707bb712185261ee09
#
_entry.id   6940eda12a4700707bb712185261ee09
#
_cell.length_a   1.000
_cell.length_b   1.000
_cell.length_c   1.000
_cell.angle_alpha   90.00
_cell.angle_beta   90.00
_cell.angle_gamma   90.00
#
_symmetry.space_group_name_H-M   'P 1'
#
loop_
_entity.id
_entity.type
_entity.pdbx_description
1 polymer ?
#
loop_
_entity_poly.entity_id
_entity_poly.type
_entity_poly.pdbx_seq_one_letter_code
_entity_poly.pdbx_strand_id
1 'polypeptide(L)'
;MGCMGFGDSGRGQHSWTLDEEHSREIIKRGLELGVNFYDTAIAYQSGTSEQYVGRALRDFAKRDDVVVATKFLPRTEEEIAQGITGQQHIENMINTSLKNLGMDYVDLYIYHMWDWQTPIHDIMDGLNRIVKAGKARYIGISNCFAWQIAKANARAEQEGFAKFVSIQGHYNLIFREEEREMVPYCREENIALTPYSALASGRLSRLPGEGGTKRAEEDAYAKFKYDATADQDNVIIGRVAELAEKRGVSMTEISLAWLLTKVTSPVVRATKFQHIEGAAKAVGLELTDEEIAYLEEPYVPHPLAGVMAQNKPATAKEKHV
;
A
#
# COMPACT_ATOMS: atom_id res chain seq x y z
N MET A 1 6.94 6.21 2.69
CA MET A 1 7.45 6.05 1.30
C MET A 1 7.15 4.65 0.80
N GLY A 2 6.46 4.51 -0.34
CA GLY A 2 6.24 3.22 -1.01
C GLY A 2 7.44 2.83 -1.86
N CYS A 3 8.01 1.65 -1.59
CA CYS A 3 9.27 1.18 -2.16
C CYS A 3 9.12 0.20 -3.35
N MET A 4 7.90 0.01 -3.88
CA MET A 4 7.67 -0.83 -5.07
C MET A 4 8.45 -0.35 -6.32
N GLY A 5 8.86 0.93 -6.35
CA GLY A 5 9.65 1.51 -7.43
C GLY A 5 11.15 1.22 -7.34
N PHE A 6 11.61 0.50 -6.33
CA PHE A 6 13.01 0.17 -6.10
C PHE A 6 13.26 -1.31 -6.33
N GLY A 7 14.42 -1.65 -6.85
CA GLY A 7 14.83 -3.01 -7.08
C GLY A 7 15.38 -3.25 -8.49
N ASP A 8 16.00 -4.40 -8.68
CA ASP A 8 16.60 -4.81 -9.95
C ASP A 8 15.54 -4.96 -11.04
N SER A 9 15.56 -4.09 -12.04
CA SER A 9 14.60 -4.10 -13.17
C SER A 9 14.71 -5.35 -14.06
N GLY A 10 15.79 -6.13 -13.95
CA GLY A 10 15.96 -7.42 -14.60
C GLY A 10 15.29 -8.58 -13.86
N ARG A 11 14.70 -8.32 -12.68
CA ARG A 11 14.03 -9.32 -11.83
C ARG A 11 12.61 -8.87 -11.50
N GLY A 12 11.68 -9.81 -11.39
CA GLY A 12 10.31 -9.53 -10.99
C GLY A 12 9.43 -8.94 -12.11
N GLN A 13 8.42 -8.16 -11.73
CA GLN A 13 7.31 -7.79 -12.62
C GLN A 13 7.46 -6.43 -13.31
N HIS A 14 8.41 -5.58 -12.88
CA HIS A 14 8.47 -4.18 -13.30
C HIS A 14 9.80 -3.80 -13.92
N SER A 15 9.79 -3.43 -15.21
CA SER A 15 10.97 -2.96 -15.98
C SER A 15 11.37 -1.49 -15.68
N TRP A 16 10.54 -0.77 -14.92
CA TRP A 16 10.69 0.67 -14.66
C TRP A 16 11.20 1.00 -13.25
N THR A 17 11.66 0.00 -12.48
CA THR A 17 12.20 0.22 -11.15
C THR A 17 13.58 0.87 -11.19
N LEU A 18 13.91 1.61 -10.14
CA LEU A 18 15.23 2.21 -9.95
C LEU A 18 16.23 1.17 -9.43
N ASP A 19 17.44 1.25 -9.92
CA ASP A 19 18.58 0.52 -9.37
C ASP A 19 18.90 0.96 -7.93
N GLU A 20 19.91 0.35 -7.33
CA GLU A 20 20.24 0.62 -5.94
C GLU A 20 20.75 2.04 -5.70
N GLU A 21 21.60 2.56 -6.59
CA GLU A 21 22.19 3.89 -6.45
C GLU A 21 21.11 4.96 -6.42
N HIS A 22 20.25 4.99 -7.43
CA HIS A 22 19.14 5.96 -7.50
C HIS A 22 18.10 5.73 -6.39
N SER A 23 17.82 4.48 -6.01
CA SER A 23 16.92 4.19 -4.88
C SER A 23 17.44 4.75 -3.56
N ARG A 24 18.75 4.65 -3.32
CA ARG A 24 19.40 5.19 -2.12
C ARG A 24 19.32 6.71 -2.07
N GLU A 25 19.49 7.39 -3.20
CA GLU A 25 19.33 8.86 -3.28
C GLU A 25 17.91 9.31 -2.90
N ILE A 26 16.88 8.62 -3.41
CA ILE A 26 15.48 8.93 -3.08
C ILE A 26 15.19 8.66 -1.60
N ILE A 27 15.69 7.55 -1.04
CA ILE A 27 15.53 7.22 0.38
C ILE A 27 16.21 8.27 1.25
N LYS A 28 17.46 8.64 0.95
CA LYS A 28 18.20 9.67 1.66
C LYS A 28 17.44 11.01 1.64
N ARG A 29 16.97 11.44 0.47
CA ARG A 29 16.18 12.65 0.35
C ARG A 29 14.88 12.58 1.16
N GLY A 30 14.22 11.43 1.18
CA GLY A 30 13.04 11.22 2.02
C GLY A 30 13.34 11.42 3.51
N LEU A 31 14.43 10.84 4.02
CA LEU A 31 14.87 11.01 5.42
C LEU A 31 15.15 12.49 5.73
N GLU A 32 15.83 13.22 4.85
CA GLU A 32 16.10 14.66 5.00
C GLU A 32 14.79 15.49 5.08
N LEU A 33 13.72 15.04 4.44
CA LEU A 33 12.38 15.66 4.45
C LEU A 33 11.50 15.18 5.61
N GLY A 34 12.01 14.32 6.50
CA GLY A 34 11.27 13.79 7.65
C GLY A 34 10.39 12.58 7.34
N VAL A 35 10.52 11.97 6.16
CA VAL A 35 9.83 10.72 5.85
C VAL A 35 10.47 9.59 6.66
N ASN A 36 9.70 9.00 7.56
CA ASN A 36 10.17 7.98 8.48
C ASN A 36 9.47 6.63 8.34
N PHE A 37 8.49 6.48 7.46
CA PHE A 37 7.79 5.21 7.20
C PHE A 37 8.14 4.68 5.80
N TYR A 38 8.76 3.50 5.73
CA TYR A 38 9.20 2.83 4.51
C TYR A 38 8.44 1.52 4.33
N ASP A 39 7.72 1.41 3.21
CA ASP A 39 6.82 0.30 2.89
C ASP A 39 7.34 -0.48 1.67
N THR A 40 7.81 -1.71 1.89
CA THR A 40 8.29 -2.63 0.86
C THR A 40 7.48 -3.93 0.84
N ALA A 41 7.92 -4.95 0.13
CA ALA A 41 7.37 -6.31 0.13
C ALA A 41 8.40 -7.32 -0.40
N ILE A 42 8.33 -8.56 0.07
CA ILE A 42 9.17 -9.66 -0.40
C ILE A 42 8.99 -9.92 -1.91
N ALA A 43 7.77 -9.69 -2.43
CA ALA A 43 7.45 -9.87 -3.85
C ALA A 43 8.02 -8.75 -4.76
N TYR A 44 8.40 -7.59 -4.21
CA TYR A 44 8.87 -6.49 -5.03
C TYR A 44 10.24 -6.79 -5.60
N GLN A 45 10.28 -6.93 -6.94
CA GLN A 45 11.47 -7.25 -7.71
C GLN A 45 12.25 -8.44 -7.12
N SER A 46 11.50 -9.53 -6.77
CA SER A 46 12.04 -10.76 -6.20
C SER A 46 12.93 -10.52 -4.96
N GLY A 47 12.49 -9.63 -4.06
CA GLY A 47 13.17 -9.30 -2.80
C GLY A 47 14.27 -8.26 -2.91
N THR A 48 14.66 -7.82 -4.12
CA THR A 48 15.71 -6.80 -4.27
C THR A 48 15.28 -5.43 -3.76
N SER A 49 13.96 -5.11 -3.74
CA SER A 49 13.45 -3.91 -3.09
C SER A 49 13.78 -3.90 -1.59
N GLU A 50 13.50 -5.00 -0.88
CA GLU A 50 13.86 -5.13 0.54
C GLU A 50 15.37 -4.95 0.77
N GLN A 51 16.20 -5.54 -0.11
CA GLN A 51 17.66 -5.44 0.00
C GLN A 51 18.14 -3.99 -0.16
N TYR A 52 17.61 -3.24 -1.12
CA TYR A 52 18.00 -1.84 -1.36
C TYR A 52 17.54 -0.94 -0.20
N VAL A 53 16.31 -1.11 0.25
CA VAL A 53 15.75 -0.37 1.39
C VAL A 53 16.55 -0.65 2.67
N GLY A 54 16.81 -1.92 2.97
CA GLY A 54 17.55 -2.32 4.18
C GLY A 54 18.96 -1.74 4.22
N ARG A 55 19.71 -1.81 3.10
CA ARG A 55 21.06 -1.22 3.03
C ARG A 55 21.03 0.31 3.15
N ALA A 56 20.08 0.97 2.48
CA ALA A 56 19.96 2.42 2.55
C ALA A 56 19.62 2.91 3.97
N LEU A 57 18.65 2.28 4.63
CA LEU A 57 18.23 2.68 5.98
C LEU A 57 19.33 2.41 7.02
N ARG A 58 20.06 1.30 6.90
CA ARG A 58 21.20 1.01 7.77
C ARG A 58 22.30 2.10 7.68
N ASP A 59 22.53 2.62 6.47
CA ASP A 59 23.60 3.59 6.23
C ASP A 59 23.18 5.04 6.55
N PHE A 60 21.88 5.37 6.42
CA PHE A 60 21.41 6.77 6.49
C PHE A 60 20.50 7.07 7.68
N ALA A 61 20.01 6.09 8.43
CA ALA A 61 19.09 6.30 9.54
C ALA A 61 19.47 5.47 10.77
N LYS A 62 19.02 5.91 11.95
CA LYS A 62 19.00 5.04 13.13
C LYS A 62 17.75 4.16 13.05
N ARG A 63 17.88 2.88 13.40
CA ARG A 63 16.79 1.92 13.30
C ARG A 63 15.52 2.36 14.05
N ASP A 64 15.68 3.00 15.18
CA ASP A 64 14.55 3.45 16.02
C ASP A 64 13.88 4.74 15.52
N ASP A 65 14.50 5.45 14.57
CA ASP A 65 13.94 6.67 13.99
C ASP A 65 13.02 6.36 12.78
N VAL A 66 12.97 5.09 12.33
CA VAL A 66 12.22 4.69 11.14
C VAL A 66 11.26 3.53 11.41
N VAL A 67 10.12 3.57 10.75
CA VAL A 67 9.13 2.50 10.67
C VAL A 67 9.35 1.74 9.37
N VAL A 68 9.59 0.44 9.46
CA VAL A 68 9.79 -0.42 8.30
C VAL A 68 8.65 -1.41 8.22
N ALA A 69 7.90 -1.34 7.11
CA ALA A 69 6.87 -2.31 6.78
C ALA A 69 7.30 -3.19 5.62
N THR A 70 7.04 -4.48 5.71
CA THR A 70 7.13 -5.39 4.57
C THR A 70 5.93 -6.33 4.52
N LYS A 71 5.77 -7.04 3.39
CA LYS A 71 4.57 -7.82 3.10
C LYS A 71 4.94 -9.18 2.53
N PHE A 72 4.08 -10.16 2.77
CA PHE A 72 4.20 -11.49 2.19
C PHE A 72 2.89 -11.92 1.52
N LEU A 73 3.00 -12.75 0.49
CA LEU A 73 1.85 -13.29 -0.24
C LEU A 73 1.32 -14.55 0.46
N PRO A 74 0.08 -14.97 0.17
CA PRO A 74 -0.44 -16.29 0.57
C PRO A 74 0.46 -17.44 0.10
N ARG A 75 0.25 -18.62 0.70
CA ARG A 75 0.88 -19.86 0.25
C ARG A 75 0.60 -20.12 -1.22
N THR A 76 1.60 -20.61 -1.93
CA THR A 76 1.45 -21.10 -3.30
C THR A 76 0.75 -22.48 -3.33
N GLU A 77 0.17 -22.84 -4.47
CA GLU A 77 -0.40 -24.18 -4.65
C GLU A 77 0.64 -25.28 -4.44
N GLU A 78 1.90 -25.03 -4.80
CA GLU A 78 3.01 -25.96 -4.61
C GLU A 78 3.29 -26.17 -3.10
N GLU A 79 3.35 -25.10 -2.31
CA GLU A 79 3.54 -25.18 -0.86
C GLU A 79 2.39 -25.94 -0.18
N ILE A 80 1.14 -25.70 -0.63
CA ILE A 80 -0.04 -26.42 -0.14
C ILE A 80 0.07 -27.93 -0.47
N ALA A 81 0.47 -28.27 -1.70
CA ALA A 81 0.66 -29.67 -2.14
C ALA A 81 1.79 -30.37 -1.36
N GLN A 82 2.82 -29.62 -0.94
CA GLN A 82 3.91 -30.11 -0.08
C GLN A 82 3.53 -30.22 1.40
N GLY A 83 2.30 -29.82 1.78
CA GLY A 83 1.82 -29.86 3.15
C GLY A 83 2.40 -28.77 4.06
N ILE A 84 2.97 -27.70 3.50
CA ILE A 84 3.46 -26.55 4.28
C ILE A 84 2.25 -25.86 4.91
N THR A 85 2.23 -25.76 6.23
CA THR A 85 1.14 -25.09 6.97
C THR A 85 1.20 -23.58 6.82
N GLY A 86 0.10 -22.88 7.14
CA GLY A 86 0.08 -21.41 7.17
C GLY A 86 1.15 -20.83 8.11
N GLN A 87 1.33 -21.44 9.28
CA GLN A 87 2.34 -21.02 10.26
C GLN A 87 3.76 -21.18 9.74
N GLN A 88 4.08 -22.32 9.10
CA GLN A 88 5.40 -22.57 8.51
C GLN A 88 5.69 -21.59 7.37
N HIS A 89 4.71 -21.32 6.51
CA HIS A 89 4.84 -20.35 5.43
C HIS A 89 5.15 -18.95 5.99
N ILE A 90 4.38 -18.46 6.96
CA ILE A 90 4.58 -17.14 7.57
C ILE A 90 5.98 -17.02 8.19
N GLU A 91 6.42 -18.07 8.89
CA GLU A 91 7.77 -18.14 9.48
C GLU A 91 8.87 -18.08 8.42
N ASN A 92 8.73 -18.82 7.32
CA ASN A 92 9.68 -18.82 6.21
C ASN A 92 9.75 -17.44 5.53
N MET A 93 8.58 -16.81 5.31
CA MET A 93 8.49 -15.53 4.64
C MET A 93 9.12 -14.40 5.47
N ILE A 94 8.82 -14.33 6.78
CA ILE A 94 9.42 -13.30 7.63
C ILE A 94 10.95 -13.48 7.74
N ASN A 95 11.44 -14.71 7.87
CA ASN A 95 12.87 -14.97 7.93
C ASN A 95 13.58 -14.54 6.62
N THR A 96 12.95 -14.77 5.48
CA THR A 96 13.47 -14.31 4.18
C THR A 96 13.47 -12.79 4.09
N SER A 97 12.39 -12.12 4.50
CA SER A 97 12.31 -10.65 4.51
C SER A 97 13.33 -10.02 5.43
N LEU A 98 13.51 -10.54 6.64
CA LEU A 98 14.52 -10.05 7.59
C LEU A 98 15.94 -10.20 7.03
N LYS A 99 16.24 -11.34 6.38
CA LYS A 99 17.51 -11.55 5.68
C LYS A 99 17.72 -10.55 4.56
N ASN A 100 16.70 -10.31 3.72
CA ASN A 100 16.78 -9.34 2.62
C ASN A 100 17.02 -7.92 3.15
N LEU A 101 16.27 -7.50 4.17
CA LEU A 101 16.40 -6.20 4.82
C LEU A 101 17.71 -6.04 5.60
N GLY A 102 18.33 -7.15 6.04
CA GLY A 102 19.46 -7.13 6.97
C GLY A 102 19.08 -6.56 8.33
N MET A 103 17.89 -6.91 8.83
CA MET A 103 17.30 -6.44 10.09
C MET A 103 16.85 -7.60 10.95
N ASP A 104 16.81 -7.40 12.27
CA ASP A 104 16.35 -8.40 13.23
C ASP A 104 14.83 -8.41 13.39
N TYR A 105 14.17 -7.29 13.08
CA TYR A 105 12.71 -7.13 13.15
C TYR A 105 12.21 -6.09 12.14
N VAL A 106 10.92 -6.18 11.82
CA VAL A 106 10.15 -5.13 11.14
C VAL A 106 9.12 -4.53 12.10
N ASP A 107 8.75 -3.27 11.87
CA ASP A 107 7.75 -2.61 12.72
C ASP A 107 6.35 -3.07 12.35
N LEU A 108 6.07 -3.25 11.06
CA LEU A 108 4.77 -3.69 10.57
C LEU A 108 4.94 -4.82 9.55
N TYR A 109 4.36 -5.98 9.83
CA TYR A 109 4.35 -7.11 8.89
C TYR A 109 2.95 -7.30 8.31
N ILE A 110 2.84 -7.20 6.98
CA ILE A 110 1.55 -7.09 6.31
C ILE A 110 1.25 -8.36 5.51
N TYR A 111 0.09 -8.97 5.75
CA TYR A 111 -0.47 -9.97 4.87
C TYR A 111 -0.98 -9.28 3.59
N HIS A 112 -0.32 -9.56 2.44
CA HIS A 112 -0.41 -8.72 1.24
C HIS A 112 -1.77 -8.78 0.53
N MET A 113 -2.49 -9.87 0.73
CA MET A 113 -3.86 -10.06 0.26
C MET A 113 -4.56 -11.16 1.05
N TRP A 114 -5.89 -11.14 1.03
CA TRP A 114 -6.67 -12.20 1.64
C TRP A 114 -6.45 -13.54 0.94
N ASP A 115 -6.37 -14.61 1.74
CA ASP A 115 -6.25 -16.00 1.29
C ASP A 115 -7.55 -16.75 1.59
N TRP A 116 -8.11 -17.36 0.57
CA TRP A 116 -9.33 -18.17 0.69
C TRP A 116 -9.08 -19.64 1.03
N GLN A 117 -7.83 -20.07 1.06
CA GLN A 117 -7.44 -21.47 1.23
C GLN A 117 -6.89 -21.78 2.64
N THR A 118 -6.16 -20.82 3.23
CA THR A 118 -5.58 -20.99 4.56
C THR A 118 -6.63 -20.69 5.63
N PRO A 119 -6.86 -21.57 6.62
CA PRO A 119 -7.75 -21.28 7.72
C PRO A 119 -7.34 -20.01 8.47
N ILE A 120 -8.31 -19.17 8.83
CA ILE A 120 -8.04 -17.90 9.53
C ILE A 120 -7.25 -18.12 10.82
N HIS A 121 -7.54 -19.22 11.55
CA HIS A 121 -6.79 -19.59 12.75
C HIS A 121 -5.30 -19.74 12.46
N ASP A 122 -4.94 -20.45 11.39
CA ASP A 122 -3.54 -20.71 11.03
C ASP A 122 -2.80 -19.43 10.63
N ILE A 123 -3.50 -18.52 9.94
CA ILE A 123 -2.96 -17.19 9.60
C ILE A 123 -2.68 -16.40 10.88
N MET A 124 -3.68 -16.29 11.76
CA MET A 124 -3.57 -15.48 12.97
C MET A 124 -2.60 -16.09 13.99
N ASP A 125 -2.53 -17.41 14.13
CA ASP A 125 -1.55 -18.11 14.97
C ASP A 125 -0.12 -17.89 14.42
N GLY A 126 0.09 -18.07 13.13
CA GLY A 126 1.40 -17.83 12.50
C GLY A 126 1.88 -16.40 12.70
N LEU A 127 1.01 -15.41 12.47
CA LEU A 127 1.32 -14.00 12.70
C LEU A 127 1.58 -13.69 14.18
N ASN A 128 0.81 -14.26 15.09
CA ASN A 128 1.02 -14.11 16.54
C ASN A 128 2.37 -14.69 16.99
N ARG A 129 2.79 -15.82 16.42
CA ARG A 129 4.11 -16.43 16.73
C ARG A 129 5.26 -15.53 16.35
N ILE A 130 5.22 -14.89 15.18
CA ILE A 130 6.30 -13.96 14.77
C ILE A 130 6.32 -12.68 15.59
N VAL A 131 5.16 -12.20 16.06
CA VAL A 131 5.08 -11.07 17.00
C VAL A 131 5.69 -11.47 18.36
N LYS A 132 5.31 -12.62 18.92
CA LYS A 132 5.88 -13.13 20.18
C LYS A 132 7.37 -13.41 20.08
N ALA A 133 7.87 -13.82 18.92
CA ALA A 133 9.30 -14.01 18.66
C ALA A 133 10.08 -12.70 18.47
N GLY A 134 9.40 -11.54 18.47
CA GLY A 134 10.01 -10.23 18.28
C GLY A 134 10.44 -9.92 16.84
N LYS A 135 10.04 -10.74 15.85
CA LYS A 135 10.37 -10.54 14.42
C LYS A 135 9.52 -9.45 13.76
N ALA A 136 8.33 -9.20 14.29
CA ALA A 136 7.45 -8.09 13.90
C ALA A 136 6.88 -7.44 15.17
N ARG A 137 6.82 -6.11 15.20
CA ARG A 137 6.19 -5.38 16.32
C ARG A 137 4.66 -5.42 16.22
N TYR A 138 4.15 -5.19 15.00
CA TYR A 138 2.74 -5.14 14.69
C TYR A 138 2.45 -5.90 13.40
N ILE A 139 1.19 -6.28 13.23
CA ILE A 139 0.70 -6.94 12.02
C ILE A 139 -0.38 -6.11 11.34
N GLY A 140 -0.40 -6.15 10.01
CA GLY A 140 -1.40 -5.51 9.17
C GLY A 140 -1.89 -6.46 8.07
N ILE A 141 -2.92 -6.03 7.37
CA ILE A 141 -3.43 -6.74 6.19
C ILE A 141 -3.60 -5.77 5.02
N SER A 142 -3.54 -6.29 3.82
CA SER A 142 -3.79 -5.55 2.57
C SER A 142 -4.82 -6.29 1.74
N ASN A 143 -5.55 -5.58 0.88
CA ASN A 143 -6.46 -6.16 -0.10
C ASN A 143 -7.46 -7.17 0.48
N CYS A 144 -8.24 -6.74 1.46
CA CYS A 144 -9.33 -7.52 2.04
C CYS A 144 -10.59 -6.66 2.20
N PHE A 145 -11.75 -7.30 2.31
CA PHE A 145 -13.00 -6.66 2.69
C PHE A 145 -13.06 -6.41 4.21
N ALA A 146 -13.89 -5.45 4.64
CA ALA A 146 -14.03 -5.15 6.06
C ALA A 146 -14.49 -6.36 6.89
N TRP A 147 -15.42 -7.17 6.38
CA TRP A 147 -15.84 -8.40 7.06
C TRP A 147 -14.70 -9.42 7.24
N GLN A 148 -13.70 -9.43 6.34
CA GLN A 148 -12.56 -10.36 6.41
C GLN A 148 -11.61 -9.97 7.55
N ILE A 149 -11.22 -8.70 7.65
CA ILE A 149 -10.39 -8.22 8.76
C ILE A 149 -11.15 -8.29 10.09
N ALA A 150 -12.44 -7.97 10.11
CA ALA A 150 -13.29 -8.09 11.30
C ALA A 150 -13.30 -9.53 11.82
N LYS A 151 -13.52 -10.50 10.93
CA LYS A 151 -13.53 -11.94 11.27
C LYS A 151 -12.17 -12.42 11.79
N ALA A 152 -11.07 -11.96 11.16
CA ALA A 152 -9.72 -12.30 11.59
C ALA A 152 -9.39 -11.70 12.97
N ASN A 153 -9.73 -10.44 13.21
CA ASN A 153 -9.50 -9.79 14.50
C ASN A 153 -10.38 -10.35 15.61
N ALA A 154 -11.64 -10.70 15.33
CA ALA A 154 -12.50 -11.40 16.30
C ALA A 154 -11.91 -12.77 16.69
N ARG A 155 -11.36 -13.51 15.72
CA ARG A 155 -10.66 -14.76 15.99
C ARG A 155 -9.42 -14.56 16.86
N ALA A 156 -8.60 -13.55 16.52
CA ALA A 156 -7.42 -13.21 17.30
C ALA A 156 -7.77 -12.84 18.75
N GLU A 157 -8.84 -12.09 18.97
CA GLU A 157 -9.31 -11.72 20.30
C GLU A 157 -9.74 -12.93 21.13
N GLN A 158 -10.48 -13.86 20.55
CA GLN A 158 -10.90 -15.09 21.19
C GLN A 158 -9.72 -15.98 21.65
N GLU A 159 -8.63 -15.98 20.88
CA GLU A 159 -7.44 -16.80 21.12
C GLU A 159 -6.33 -16.06 21.90
N GLY A 160 -6.51 -14.76 22.19
CA GLY A 160 -5.46 -13.94 22.81
C GLY A 160 -4.25 -13.71 21.91
N PHE A 161 -4.48 -13.65 20.59
CA PHE A 161 -3.46 -13.39 19.56
C PHE A 161 -3.33 -11.90 19.26
N ALA A 162 -2.22 -11.53 18.59
CA ALA A 162 -2.06 -10.20 18.01
C ALA A 162 -3.14 -9.95 16.95
N LYS A 163 -3.73 -8.75 16.95
CA LYS A 163 -4.74 -8.29 15.99
C LYS A 163 -4.11 -7.49 14.87
N PHE A 164 -4.72 -7.46 13.69
CA PHE A 164 -4.37 -6.51 12.66
C PHE A 164 -4.65 -5.09 13.15
N VAL A 165 -3.62 -4.23 13.12
CA VAL A 165 -3.70 -2.83 13.55
C VAL A 165 -3.77 -1.87 12.35
N SER A 166 -3.58 -2.37 11.14
CA SER A 166 -3.63 -1.56 9.92
C SER A 166 -4.21 -2.33 8.73
N ILE A 167 -4.82 -1.58 7.83
CA ILE A 167 -5.24 -2.02 6.50
C ILE A 167 -4.56 -1.17 5.42
N GLN A 168 -4.03 -1.82 4.39
CA GLN A 168 -3.50 -1.16 3.20
C GLN A 168 -4.38 -1.47 2.00
N GLY A 169 -5.33 -0.58 1.68
CA GLY A 169 -6.30 -0.70 0.59
C GLY A 169 -5.98 0.19 -0.60
N HIS A 170 -6.74 0.03 -1.69
CA HIS A 170 -6.70 0.91 -2.86
C HIS A 170 -7.62 2.10 -2.60
N TYR A 171 -7.07 3.27 -2.27
CA TYR A 171 -7.88 4.43 -1.95
C TYR A 171 -7.20 5.74 -2.37
N ASN A 172 -7.93 6.57 -3.10
CA ASN A 172 -7.53 7.90 -3.54
C ASN A 172 -8.77 8.69 -4.00
N LEU A 173 -8.60 9.93 -4.40
CA LEU A 173 -9.70 10.84 -4.73
C LEU A 173 -10.61 10.36 -5.89
N ILE A 174 -10.07 9.60 -6.85
CA ILE A 174 -10.84 9.02 -7.97
C ILE A 174 -11.19 7.53 -7.77
N PHE A 175 -10.86 6.94 -6.62
CA PHE A 175 -11.28 5.59 -6.26
C PHE A 175 -11.59 5.52 -4.76
N ARG A 176 -12.87 5.62 -4.39
CA ARG A 176 -13.33 5.82 -3.01
C ARG A 176 -14.20 4.68 -2.48
N GLU A 177 -14.10 3.48 -3.06
CA GLU A 177 -14.94 2.33 -2.70
C GLU A 177 -14.72 1.84 -1.26
N GLU A 178 -13.57 2.12 -0.66
CA GLU A 178 -13.27 1.83 0.76
C GLU A 178 -14.16 2.63 1.73
N GLU A 179 -14.77 3.74 1.29
CA GLU A 179 -15.66 4.56 2.14
C GLU A 179 -16.99 3.89 2.45
N ARG A 180 -17.38 2.85 1.72
CA ARG A 180 -18.64 2.12 1.93
C ARG A 180 -18.63 1.32 3.23
N GLU A 181 -17.51 0.66 3.52
CA GLU A 181 -17.44 -0.31 4.62
C GLU A 181 -16.10 -0.21 5.38
N MET A 182 -14.96 -0.23 4.67
CA MET A 182 -13.64 -0.30 5.30
C MET A 182 -13.32 0.93 6.14
N VAL A 183 -13.55 2.13 5.61
CA VAL A 183 -13.26 3.39 6.33
C VAL A 183 -14.08 3.51 7.62
N PRO A 184 -15.43 3.34 7.63
CA PRO A 184 -16.19 3.37 8.87
C PRO A 184 -15.78 2.25 9.84
N TYR A 185 -15.52 1.03 9.38
CA TYR A 185 -15.02 -0.06 10.21
C TYR A 185 -13.68 0.30 10.88
N CYS A 186 -12.73 0.84 10.12
CA CYS A 186 -11.43 1.22 10.66
C CYS A 186 -11.53 2.34 11.71
N ARG A 187 -12.45 3.28 11.54
CA ARG A 187 -12.70 4.34 12.53
C ARG A 187 -13.27 3.80 13.83
N GLU A 188 -14.23 2.89 13.73
CA GLU A 188 -14.86 2.22 14.89
C GLU A 188 -13.84 1.40 15.69
N GLU A 189 -13.02 0.60 14.98
CA GLU A 189 -12.06 -0.31 15.58
C GLU A 189 -10.66 0.29 15.83
N ASN A 190 -10.47 1.59 15.53
CA ASN A 190 -9.18 2.28 15.63
C ASN A 190 -8.05 1.58 14.85
N ILE A 191 -8.34 1.16 13.62
CA ILE A 191 -7.40 0.52 12.70
C ILE A 191 -6.83 1.57 11.77
N ALA A 192 -5.51 1.61 11.61
CA ALA A 192 -4.82 2.55 10.75
C ALA A 192 -5.06 2.26 9.27
N LEU A 193 -5.44 3.29 8.51
CA LEU A 193 -5.54 3.22 7.05
C LEU A 193 -4.24 3.71 6.42
N THR A 194 -3.58 2.84 5.63
CA THR A 194 -2.30 3.15 4.95
C THR A 194 -2.40 2.86 3.45
N PRO A 195 -3.28 3.55 2.69
CA PRO A 195 -3.62 3.17 1.34
C PRO A 195 -2.48 3.32 0.35
N TYR A 196 -2.46 2.41 -0.64
CA TYR A 196 -1.63 2.50 -1.81
C TYR A 196 -2.35 3.18 -2.98
N SER A 197 -1.64 3.48 -4.06
CA SER A 197 -2.13 4.23 -5.23
C SER A 197 -2.65 5.63 -4.90
N ALA A 198 -2.09 6.28 -3.91
CA ALA A 198 -2.49 7.59 -3.40
C ALA A 198 -2.67 8.67 -4.49
N LEU A 199 -1.91 8.59 -5.57
CA LEU A 199 -1.97 9.50 -6.74
C LEU A 199 -2.50 8.82 -8.00
N ALA A 200 -3.27 7.74 -7.88
CA ALA A 200 -3.90 7.03 -9.00
C ALA A 200 -2.93 6.76 -10.18
N SER A 201 -1.73 6.23 -9.87
CA SER A 201 -0.67 5.99 -10.85
C SER A 201 -0.22 7.27 -11.61
N GLY A 202 -0.38 8.43 -10.98
CA GLY A 202 0.02 9.73 -11.52
C GLY A 202 -1.10 10.52 -12.21
N ARG A 203 -2.33 9.98 -12.28
CA ARG A 203 -3.48 10.70 -12.85
C ARG A 203 -3.90 11.90 -12.00
N LEU A 204 -3.66 11.84 -10.70
CA LEU A 204 -3.90 12.94 -9.76
C LEU A 204 -2.71 13.91 -9.60
N SER A 205 -1.69 13.80 -10.45
CA SER A 205 -0.50 14.65 -10.41
C SER A 205 -0.33 15.54 -11.63
N ARG A 206 -1.17 15.38 -12.66
CA ARG A 206 -1.12 16.10 -13.93
C ARG A 206 -2.44 15.96 -14.67
N LEU A 207 -2.68 16.88 -15.63
CA LEU A 207 -3.85 16.79 -16.51
C LEU A 207 -3.73 15.64 -17.51
N PRO A 208 -4.86 15.10 -17.99
CA PRO A 208 -4.89 14.11 -19.07
C PRO A 208 -4.14 14.61 -20.31
N GLY A 209 -3.31 13.75 -20.90
CA GLY A 209 -2.51 14.11 -22.09
C GLY A 209 -1.18 14.81 -21.78
N GLU A 210 -0.93 15.24 -20.55
CA GLU A 210 0.34 15.81 -20.16
C GLU A 210 1.37 14.73 -19.80
N GLY A 211 2.52 14.77 -20.48
CA GLY A 211 3.76 14.07 -20.14
C GLY A 211 3.73 12.55 -20.28
N GLY A 212 4.21 12.02 -21.38
CA GLY A 212 4.57 10.61 -21.56
C GLY A 212 5.72 10.23 -20.63
N THR A 213 5.45 9.40 -19.62
CA THR A 213 6.51 8.73 -18.86
C THR A 213 6.55 7.28 -19.31
N LYS A 214 7.75 6.67 -19.37
CA LYS A 214 7.92 5.25 -19.68
C LYS A 214 6.90 4.38 -18.93
N ARG A 215 6.66 4.69 -17.65
CA ARG A 215 5.65 4.00 -16.85
C ARG A 215 4.22 4.20 -17.35
N ALA A 216 3.83 5.42 -17.74
CA ALA A 216 2.46 5.68 -18.22
C ALA A 216 2.16 4.88 -19.50
N GLU A 217 3.19 4.61 -20.29
CA GLU A 217 3.09 3.82 -21.51
C GLU A 217 3.09 2.31 -21.24
N GLU A 218 3.93 1.84 -20.30
CA GLU A 218 4.19 0.42 -20.05
C GLU A 218 3.36 -0.19 -18.89
N ASP A 219 2.77 0.62 -17.99
CA ASP A 219 2.01 0.14 -16.82
C ASP A 219 0.60 -0.33 -17.22
N ALA A 220 0.51 -1.53 -17.79
CA ALA A 220 -0.76 -2.17 -18.16
C ALA A 220 -1.70 -2.34 -16.95
N TYR A 221 -1.15 -2.50 -15.74
CA TYR A 221 -1.94 -2.64 -14.53
C TYR A 221 -2.61 -1.32 -14.11
N ALA A 222 -1.95 -0.18 -14.31
CA ALA A 222 -2.55 1.13 -14.10
C ALA A 222 -3.69 1.39 -15.11
N LYS A 223 -3.49 1.01 -16.37
CA LYS A 223 -4.54 1.09 -17.41
C LYS A 223 -5.75 0.25 -17.04
N PHE A 224 -5.55 -0.99 -16.66
CA PHE A 224 -6.61 -1.89 -16.19
C PHE A 224 -7.44 -1.29 -15.03
N LYS A 225 -6.81 -0.57 -14.10
CA LYS A 225 -7.50 0.01 -12.94
C LYS A 225 -8.34 1.24 -13.25
N TYR A 226 -7.94 2.07 -14.22
CA TYR A 226 -8.46 3.44 -14.33
C TYR A 226 -9.01 3.81 -15.71
N ASP A 227 -8.61 3.13 -16.80
CA ASP A 227 -8.98 3.59 -18.14
C ASP A 227 -10.49 3.43 -18.43
N ALA A 228 -11.12 2.43 -17.82
CA ALA A 228 -12.55 2.19 -17.99
C ALA A 228 -13.45 3.29 -17.38
N THR A 229 -12.92 4.08 -16.44
CA THR A 229 -13.64 5.14 -15.73
C THR A 229 -13.09 6.54 -16.01
N ALA A 230 -12.18 6.66 -16.98
CA ALA A 230 -11.42 7.88 -17.25
C ALA A 230 -12.31 9.11 -17.47
N ASP A 231 -13.43 8.98 -18.20
CA ASP A 231 -14.30 10.13 -18.51
C ASP A 231 -14.93 10.74 -17.26
N GLN A 232 -15.40 9.92 -16.32
CA GLN A 232 -15.95 10.40 -15.04
C GLN A 232 -14.83 10.91 -14.10
N ASP A 233 -13.66 10.28 -14.11
CA ASP A 233 -12.53 10.65 -13.27
C ASP A 233 -11.91 11.98 -13.70
N ASN A 234 -11.93 12.28 -15.00
CA ASN A 234 -11.39 13.52 -15.55
C ASN A 234 -12.06 14.79 -14.99
N VAL A 235 -13.34 14.69 -14.57
CA VAL A 235 -14.02 15.81 -13.91
C VAL A 235 -13.35 16.13 -12.56
N ILE A 236 -13.04 15.10 -11.77
CA ILE A 236 -12.35 15.27 -10.49
C ILE A 236 -10.92 15.77 -10.70
N ILE A 237 -10.21 15.20 -11.69
CA ILE A 237 -8.83 15.62 -12.04
C ILE A 237 -8.80 17.08 -12.46
N GLY A 238 -9.80 17.55 -13.22
CA GLY A 238 -9.97 18.96 -13.58
C GLY A 238 -10.13 19.84 -12.35
N ARG A 239 -10.99 19.47 -11.39
CA ARG A 239 -11.17 20.20 -10.12
C ARG A 239 -9.89 20.23 -9.26
N VAL A 240 -9.12 19.16 -9.27
CA VAL A 240 -7.79 19.15 -8.61
C VAL A 240 -6.86 20.18 -9.26
N ALA A 241 -6.82 20.26 -10.60
CA ALA A 241 -5.99 21.22 -11.30
C ALA A 241 -6.41 22.67 -11.04
N GLU A 242 -7.71 22.96 -11.09
CA GLU A 242 -8.26 24.28 -10.79
C GLU A 242 -7.93 24.73 -9.36
N LEU A 243 -8.09 23.83 -8.38
CA LEU A 243 -7.77 24.14 -6.99
C LEU A 243 -6.27 24.32 -6.78
N ALA A 244 -5.44 23.52 -7.45
CA ALA A 244 -3.99 23.62 -7.41
C ALA A 244 -3.52 24.98 -7.96
N GLU A 245 -4.06 25.42 -9.09
CA GLU A 245 -3.79 26.74 -9.67
C GLU A 245 -4.22 27.86 -8.73
N LYS A 246 -5.46 27.81 -8.19
CA LYS A 246 -5.98 28.79 -7.25
C LYS A 246 -5.14 28.94 -5.98
N ARG A 247 -4.60 27.81 -5.49
CA ARG A 247 -3.78 27.78 -4.27
C ARG A 247 -2.27 28.03 -4.54
N GLY A 248 -1.85 28.03 -5.80
CA GLY A 248 -0.44 28.17 -6.18
C GLY A 248 0.42 26.96 -5.76
N VAL A 249 -0.16 25.76 -5.73
CA VAL A 249 0.49 24.50 -5.34
C VAL A 249 0.33 23.46 -6.46
N SER A 250 1.00 22.31 -6.34
CA SER A 250 0.87 21.24 -7.34
C SER A 250 -0.41 20.41 -7.13
N MET A 251 -0.90 19.77 -8.19
CA MET A 251 -1.98 18.78 -8.12
C MET A 251 -1.66 17.63 -7.14
N THR A 252 -0.37 17.25 -7.06
CA THR A 252 0.12 16.26 -6.09
C THR A 252 -0.16 16.69 -4.65
N GLU A 253 0.13 17.97 -4.32
CA GLU A 253 -0.09 18.52 -2.98
C GLU A 253 -1.58 18.52 -2.64
N ILE A 254 -2.47 18.98 -3.54
CA ILE A 254 -3.93 18.95 -3.33
C ILE A 254 -4.43 17.52 -3.11
N SER A 255 -4.06 16.60 -3.99
CA SER A 255 -4.56 15.21 -3.92
C SER A 255 -4.11 14.47 -2.66
N LEU A 256 -2.88 14.69 -2.22
CA LEU A 256 -2.36 14.09 -0.99
C LEU A 256 -2.89 14.80 0.26
N ALA A 257 -3.05 16.13 0.24
CA ALA A 257 -3.68 16.86 1.34
C ALA A 257 -5.12 16.37 1.57
N TRP A 258 -5.91 16.19 0.49
CA TRP A 258 -7.23 15.57 0.59
C TRP A 258 -7.16 14.17 1.23
N LEU A 259 -6.27 13.31 0.74
CA LEU A 259 -6.15 11.93 1.27
C LEU A 259 -5.76 11.91 2.75
N LEU A 260 -4.89 12.83 3.18
CA LEU A 260 -4.48 12.98 4.57
C LEU A 260 -5.62 13.37 5.51
N THR A 261 -6.73 13.96 5.01
CA THR A 261 -7.94 14.18 5.83
C THR A 261 -8.70 12.89 6.14
N LYS A 262 -8.42 11.80 5.42
CA LYS A 262 -9.19 10.54 5.49
C LYS A 262 -8.43 9.39 6.14
N VAL A 263 -7.09 9.41 6.10
CA VAL A 263 -6.27 8.24 6.40
C VAL A 263 -5.12 8.56 7.35
N THR A 264 -4.56 7.53 7.98
CA THR A 264 -3.43 7.67 8.92
C THR A 264 -2.13 8.04 8.20
N SER A 265 -1.80 7.33 7.12
CA SER A 265 -0.58 7.57 6.35
C SER A 265 -0.69 6.98 4.93
N PRO A 266 -0.72 7.80 3.88
CA PRO A 266 -0.71 7.29 2.51
C PRO A 266 0.64 6.69 2.14
N VAL A 267 0.64 5.59 1.39
CA VAL A 267 1.84 5.00 0.79
C VAL A 267 2.11 5.68 -0.55
N VAL A 268 3.04 6.64 -0.55
CA VAL A 268 3.40 7.42 -1.73
C VAL A 268 4.70 6.91 -2.32
N ARG A 269 4.65 6.50 -3.59
CA ARG A 269 5.83 6.07 -4.33
C ARG A 269 6.57 7.27 -4.91
N ALA A 270 7.89 7.28 -4.76
CA ALA A 270 8.77 8.26 -5.37
C ALA A 270 9.87 7.58 -6.19
N THR A 271 10.10 8.07 -7.42
CA THR A 271 11.21 7.67 -8.30
C THR A 271 11.98 8.89 -8.83
N LYS A 272 11.62 10.09 -8.36
CA LYS A 272 12.29 11.38 -8.61
C LYS A 272 12.18 12.22 -7.35
N PHE A 273 13.12 13.14 -7.14
CA PHE A 273 13.12 14.04 -5.98
C PHE A 273 11.83 14.86 -5.88
N GLN A 274 11.35 15.39 -6.98
CA GLN A 274 10.11 16.16 -7.02
C GLN A 274 8.87 15.38 -6.51
N HIS A 275 8.86 14.05 -6.62
CA HIS A 275 7.74 13.23 -6.12
C HIS A 275 7.72 13.21 -4.59
N ILE A 276 8.88 13.01 -3.96
CA ILE A 276 8.94 12.97 -2.49
C ILE A 276 8.86 14.37 -1.88
N GLU A 277 9.40 15.38 -2.55
CA GLU A 277 9.30 16.78 -2.14
C GLU A 277 7.86 17.29 -2.19
N GLY A 278 7.11 16.99 -3.26
CA GLY A 278 5.68 17.28 -3.35
C GLY A 278 4.86 16.55 -2.30
N ALA A 279 5.18 15.28 -2.03
CA ALA A 279 4.51 14.53 -0.97
C ALA A 279 4.78 15.11 0.44
N ALA A 280 6.00 15.53 0.72
CA ALA A 280 6.35 16.15 2.00
C ALA A 280 5.63 17.51 2.19
N LYS A 281 5.51 18.32 1.14
CA LYS A 281 4.77 19.59 1.19
C LYS A 281 3.28 19.41 1.47
N ALA A 282 2.68 18.33 0.96
CA ALA A 282 1.27 18.04 1.16
C ALA A 282 0.89 17.89 2.66
N VAL A 283 1.82 17.47 3.51
CA VAL A 283 1.59 17.28 4.95
C VAL A 283 1.22 18.58 5.66
N GLY A 284 1.75 19.73 5.19
CA GLY A 284 1.44 21.05 5.75
C GLY A 284 0.31 21.79 5.04
N LEU A 285 -0.34 21.19 4.03
CA LEU A 285 -1.40 21.83 3.27
C LEU A 285 -2.78 21.46 3.84
N GLU A 286 -3.45 22.41 4.44
CA GLU A 286 -4.81 22.24 4.94
C GLU A 286 -5.82 22.68 3.88
N LEU A 287 -6.80 21.81 3.59
CA LEU A 287 -7.96 22.11 2.75
C LEU A 287 -9.15 22.50 3.61
N THR A 288 -9.95 23.46 3.14
CA THR A 288 -11.21 23.81 3.80
C THR A 288 -12.29 22.76 3.52
N ASP A 289 -13.36 22.75 4.33
CA ASP A 289 -14.49 21.84 4.11
C ASP A 289 -15.17 22.07 2.76
N GLU A 290 -15.22 23.33 2.28
CA GLU A 290 -15.75 23.65 0.96
C GLU A 290 -14.86 23.13 -0.17
N GLU A 291 -13.53 23.19 0.00
CA GLU A 291 -12.58 22.63 -0.98
C GLU A 291 -12.66 21.10 -1.02
N ILE A 292 -12.79 20.45 0.13
CA ILE A 292 -13.01 19.00 0.23
C ILE A 292 -14.33 18.63 -0.47
N ALA A 293 -15.43 19.31 -0.15
CA ALA A 293 -16.72 19.06 -0.78
C ALA A 293 -16.69 19.29 -2.30
N TYR A 294 -15.99 20.34 -2.76
CA TYR A 294 -15.80 20.62 -4.17
C TYR A 294 -15.09 19.48 -4.93
N LEU A 295 -14.04 18.91 -4.32
CA LEU A 295 -13.32 17.79 -4.89
C LEU A 295 -14.14 16.48 -4.89
N GLU A 296 -14.99 16.29 -3.90
CA GLU A 296 -15.73 15.05 -3.67
C GLU A 296 -17.06 14.95 -4.42
N GLU A 297 -17.71 16.09 -4.67
CA GLU A 297 -19.07 16.15 -5.27
C GLU A 297 -19.22 15.35 -6.57
N PRO A 298 -18.26 15.37 -7.52
CA PRO A 298 -18.44 14.66 -8.80
C PRO A 298 -18.17 13.17 -8.73
N TYR A 299 -17.86 12.61 -7.56
CA TYR A 299 -17.49 11.20 -7.47
C TYR A 299 -18.64 10.26 -7.85
N VAL A 300 -18.37 9.38 -8.78
CA VAL A 300 -19.26 8.29 -9.17
C VAL A 300 -18.65 6.96 -8.73
N PRO A 301 -19.39 6.10 -8.01
CA PRO A 301 -18.88 4.80 -7.57
C PRO A 301 -18.35 3.94 -8.71
N HIS A 302 -17.23 3.26 -8.43
CA HIS A 302 -16.53 2.44 -9.39
C HIS A 302 -16.78 0.95 -9.17
N PRO A 303 -16.69 0.11 -10.22
CA PRO A 303 -16.47 -1.32 -10.04
C PRO A 303 -15.15 -1.56 -9.29
N LEU A 304 -15.09 -2.63 -8.49
CA LEU A 304 -13.83 -3.03 -7.86
C LEU A 304 -12.77 -3.29 -8.92
N ALA A 305 -11.57 -2.78 -8.71
CA ALA A 305 -10.44 -2.87 -9.62
C ALA A 305 -9.19 -3.43 -8.93
N GLY A 306 -8.21 -3.85 -9.72
CA GLY A 306 -6.94 -4.34 -9.20
C GLY A 306 -7.09 -5.65 -8.42
N VAL A 307 -6.34 -5.78 -7.33
CA VAL A 307 -6.32 -6.99 -6.49
C VAL A 307 -7.70 -7.28 -5.89
N MET A 308 -8.46 -6.26 -5.49
CA MET A 308 -9.79 -6.45 -4.91
C MET A 308 -10.83 -7.02 -5.88
N ALA A 309 -10.70 -6.76 -7.18
CA ALA A 309 -11.54 -7.41 -8.19
C ALA A 309 -11.31 -8.94 -8.27
N GLN A 310 -10.17 -9.40 -7.78
CA GLN A 310 -9.77 -10.80 -7.74
C GLN A 310 -9.99 -11.45 -6.37
N ASN A 311 -10.37 -10.67 -5.34
CA ASN A 311 -10.65 -11.17 -3.99
C ASN A 311 -12.00 -11.92 -3.97
N LYS A 312 -12.00 -13.12 -4.52
CA LYS A 312 -13.15 -14.05 -4.54
C LYS A 312 -12.66 -15.48 -4.30
N PRO A 313 -13.51 -16.36 -3.73
CA PRO A 313 -13.19 -17.78 -3.58
C PRO A 313 -12.80 -18.38 -4.92
N ALA A 314 -11.76 -19.22 -4.94
CA ALA A 314 -11.50 -20.08 -6.09
C ALA A 314 -12.77 -20.90 -6.35
N THR A 315 -13.34 -20.71 -7.52
CA THR A 315 -14.64 -21.22 -7.99
C THR A 315 -15.19 -22.44 -7.25
N ALA A 316 -15.87 -22.23 -6.13
CA ALA A 316 -16.99 -23.08 -5.79
C ALA A 316 -18.06 -22.74 -6.83
N LYS A 317 -18.56 -23.73 -7.58
CA LYS A 317 -19.76 -23.59 -8.42
C LYS A 317 -20.72 -22.70 -7.67
N GLU A 318 -21.13 -21.59 -8.28
CA GLU A 318 -22.07 -20.64 -7.69
C GLU A 318 -23.23 -21.43 -7.10
N LYS A 319 -23.25 -21.57 -5.80
CA LYS A 319 -24.46 -21.98 -5.09
C LYS A 319 -25.30 -20.71 -5.06
N HIS A 320 -26.19 -20.60 -6.01
CA HIS A 320 -27.27 -19.63 -5.93
C HIS A 320 -28.00 -19.88 -4.60
N VAL A 321 -27.97 -18.88 -3.72
CA VAL A 321 -28.85 -18.80 -2.55
C VAL A 321 -30.21 -18.42 -3.01
#